data_4c656cbd367e549bde40c04f7249f99b
#
_entry.id   4c656cbd367e549bde40c04f7249f99b
#
_cell.length_a   1.000
_cell.length_b   1.000
_cell.length_c   1.000
_cell.angle_alpha   90.00
_cell.angle_beta   90.00
_cell.angle_gamma   90.00
#
_symmetry.space_group_name_H-M   'P 1'
#
loop_
_entity.id
_entity.type
_entity.pdbx_description
1 polymer ?
#
loop_
_entity_poly.entity_id
_entity_poly.type
_entity_poly.pdbx_seq_one_letter_code
_entity_poly.pdbx_strand_id
1 'polypeptide(L)'
;MKKLYPLLTVLILISWGCEEEQPEEVDTTPTEVTLWGETYSIENTRYLIIGENQLTDSIPPEIGNLTNLTYLRLGGNQLTGSIPPEIGNLTNLTYLGLGSNQLTGSIPLEIWNLTNLTGLSLGSNQLTGEIPESICNLVDNNCIINISNNQLCSPYPSCVEDYVGTQDTSACP
;
A
#
# COMPACT_ATOMS: atom_id res chain seq x y z
N MET A 1 -83.14 -37.68 -22.38
CA MET A 1 -81.87 -37.89 -21.65
C MET A 1 -81.00 -36.61 -21.87
N LYS A 2 -81.02 -35.73 -20.89
CA LYS A 2 -80.18 -34.48 -20.96
C LYS A 2 -78.95 -34.70 -20.08
N LYS A 3 -77.76 -34.67 -20.72
CA LYS A 3 -76.49 -34.72 -20.01
C LYS A 3 -76.13 -33.32 -19.49
N LEU A 4 -76.04 -33.17 -18.18
CA LEU A 4 -75.48 -31.99 -17.52
C LEU A 4 -73.98 -32.10 -17.61
N TYR A 5 -73.37 -30.99 -18.10
CA TYR A 5 -71.93 -30.75 -17.97
C TYR A 5 -71.70 -29.92 -16.71
N PRO A 6 -70.77 -30.28 -15.83
CA PRO A 6 -70.43 -29.40 -14.71
C PRO A 6 -69.53 -28.23 -15.20
N LEU A 7 -69.90 -27.01 -14.83
CA LEU A 7 -69.09 -25.82 -14.97
C LEU A 7 -67.81 -25.98 -14.12
N LEU A 8 -66.68 -25.99 -14.79
CA LEU A 8 -65.36 -25.89 -14.16
C LEU A 8 -65.09 -24.41 -13.93
N THR A 9 -65.29 -23.93 -12.72
CA THR A 9 -64.85 -22.61 -12.29
C THR A 9 -63.36 -22.60 -12.11
N VAL A 10 -62.63 -22.00 -13.03
CA VAL A 10 -61.18 -21.72 -12.88
C VAL A 10 -61.04 -20.57 -11.93
N LEU A 11 -60.66 -20.84 -10.69
CA LEU A 11 -60.16 -19.84 -9.74
C LEU A 11 -58.77 -19.38 -10.19
N ILE A 12 -58.70 -18.19 -10.81
CA ILE A 12 -57.45 -17.51 -11.05
C ILE A 12 -57.04 -16.89 -9.70
N LEU A 13 -56.12 -17.58 -9.02
CA LEU A 13 -55.37 -17.01 -7.89
C LEU A 13 -54.35 -16.02 -8.46
N ILE A 14 -54.70 -14.76 -8.43
CA ILE A 14 -53.75 -13.66 -8.64
C ILE A 14 -52.91 -13.61 -7.35
N SER A 15 -51.77 -14.30 -7.36
CA SER A 15 -50.76 -14.07 -6.35
C SER A 15 -50.14 -12.69 -6.62
N TRP A 16 -50.50 -11.73 -5.82
CA TRP A 16 -49.72 -10.51 -5.68
C TRP A 16 -48.43 -10.90 -4.99
N GLY A 17 -47.40 -11.14 -5.78
CA GLY A 17 -46.02 -11.18 -5.26
C GLY A 17 -45.69 -9.79 -4.72
N CYS A 18 -45.64 -9.65 -3.40
CA CYS A 18 -44.78 -8.62 -2.83
C CYS A 18 -43.35 -9.00 -3.27
N GLU A 19 -42.83 -8.36 -4.28
CA GLU A 19 -41.40 -8.27 -4.47
C GLU A 19 -40.92 -7.46 -3.26
N GLU A 20 -40.38 -8.15 -2.25
CA GLU A 20 -39.55 -7.50 -1.25
C GLU A 20 -38.34 -6.96 -2.04
N GLU A 21 -38.34 -5.65 -2.30
CA GLU A 21 -37.13 -4.95 -2.69
C GLU A 21 -36.13 -5.19 -1.56
N GLN A 22 -35.19 -6.09 -1.83
CA GLN A 22 -34.02 -6.23 -0.96
C GLN A 22 -33.34 -4.85 -0.94
N PRO A 23 -33.07 -4.31 0.26
CA PRO A 23 -32.31 -3.07 0.33
C PRO A 23 -31.00 -3.29 -0.41
N GLU A 24 -30.74 -2.48 -1.45
CA GLU A 24 -29.45 -2.47 -2.12
C GLU A 24 -28.39 -2.31 -1.02
N GLU A 25 -27.47 -3.27 -0.90
CA GLU A 25 -26.32 -3.13 -0.03
C GLU A 25 -25.54 -1.90 -0.56
N VAL A 26 -25.64 -0.81 0.17
CA VAL A 26 -24.85 0.38 -0.13
C VAL A 26 -23.39 -0.04 0.06
N ASP A 27 -22.65 -0.12 -1.03
CA ASP A 27 -21.20 -0.32 -1.00
C ASP A 27 -20.57 0.85 -0.23
N THR A 28 -20.17 0.57 1.00
CA THR A 28 -19.55 1.54 1.91
C THR A 28 -18.03 1.54 1.81
N THR A 29 -17.47 0.87 0.78
CA THR A 29 -16.01 0.89 0.58
C THR A 29 -15.56 2.32 0.33
N PRO A 30 -14.51 2.79 1.04
CA PRO A 30 -14.00 4.14 0.83
C PRO A 30 -13.51 4.30 -0.61
N THR A 31 -13.93 5.35 -1.28
CA THR A 31 -13.47 5.68 -2.64
C THR A 31 -12.31 6.67 -2.63
N GLU A 32 -12.04 7.28 -1.47
CA GLU A 32 -11.04 8.32 -1.28
C GLU A 32 -10.28 8.12 0.03
N VAL A 33 -9.07 8.65 0.09
CA VAL A 33 -8.22 8.71 1.28
C VAL A 33 -7.67 10.14 1.46
N THR A 34 -7.62 10.61 2.70
CA THR A 34 -7.02 11.91 3.05
C THR A 34 -5.62 11.70 3.62
N LEU A 35 -4.61 12.30 3.01
CA LEU A 35 -3.21 12.27 3.42
C LEU A 35 -2.71 13.71 3.54
N TRP A 36 -2.15 14.09 4.68
CA TRP A 36 -1.61 15.44 4.98
C TRP A 36 -2.57 16.58 4.59
N GLY A 37 -3.90 16.34 4.77
CA GLY A 37 -4.95 17.34 4.49
C GLY A 37 -5.45 17.38 3.06
N GLU A 38 -4.86 16.62 2.14
CA GLU A 38 -5.30 16.49 0.76
C GLU A 38 -6.02 15.17 0.52
N THR A 39 -7.02 15.17 -0.33
CA THR A 39 -7.85 13.98 -0.61
C THR A 39 -7.50 13.39 -1.98
N TYR A 40 -7.31 12.07 -1.99
CA TYR A 40 -6.89 11.30 -3.17
C TYR A 40 -7.90 10.19 -3.47
N SER A 41 -8.24 10.02 -4.76
CA SER A 41 -9.08 8.91 -5.20
C SER A 41 -8.32 7.59 -5.14
N ILE A 42 -8.87 6.58 -4.46
CA ILE A 42 -8.27 5.24 -4.37
C ILE A 42 -8.18 4.59 -5.76
N GLU A 43 -9.22 4.73 -6.56
CA GLU A 43 -9.29 4.12 -7.89
C GLU A 43 -8.34 4.78 -8.90
N ASN A 44 -8.22 6.12 -8.84
CA ASN A 44 -7.59 6.89 -9.92
C ASN A 44 -6.16 7.35 -9.62
N THR A 45 -5.69 7.29 -8.35
CA THR A 45 -4.35 7.74 -7.98
C THR A 45 -3.31 6.69 -8.33
N ARG A 46 -2.51 6.95 -9.36
CA ARG A 46 -1.38 6.09 -9.80
C ARG A 46 -0.03 6.66 -9.46
N TYR A 47 0.06 7.96 -9.28
CA TYR A 47 1.29 8.71 -8.99
C TYR A 47 1.04 9.63 -7.81
N LEU A 48 1.86 9.52 -6.76
CA LEU A 48 1.86 10.44 -5.63
C LEU A 48 3.27 11.00 -5.49
N ILE A 49 3.45 12.24 -5.89
CA ILE A 49 4.74 12.92 -5.94
C ILE A 49 4.64 14.19 -5.09
N ILE A 50 5.09 14.10 -3.84
CA ILE A 50 5.10 15.19 -2.87
C ILE A 50 6.53 15.33 -2.34
N GLY A 51 7.50 15.36 -3.25
CA GLY A 51 8.90 15.62 -2.89
C GLY A 51 9.16 17.10 -2.64
N GLU A 52 10.09 17.41 -1.73
CA GLU A 52 10.60 18.77 -1.48
C GLU A 52 9.52 19.79 -1.04
N ASN A 53 8.44 19.34 -0.40
CA ASN A 53 7.27 20.15 -0.01
C ASN A 53 7.19 20.48 1.49
N GLN A 54 8.28 20.28 2.24
CA GLN A 54 8.35 20.52 3.69
C GLN A 54 7.28 19.74 4.50
N LEU A 55 6.84 18.58 4.00
CA LEU A 55 5.96 17.69 4.77
C LEU A 55 6.64 17.33 6.10
N THR A 56 5.91 17.52 7.17
CA THR A 56 6.24 17.09 8.53
C THR A 56 5.37 15.91 8.93
N ASP A 57 5.45 15.49 10.19
CA ASP A 57 4.70 14.37 10.75
C ASP A 57 5.09 13.00 10.18
N SER A 58 4.31 11.98 10.48
CA SER A 58 4.53 10.61 10.00
C SER A 58 3.89 10.36 8.64
N ILE A 59 4.29 9.28 8.00
CA ILE A 59 3.57 8.74 6.84
C ILE A 59 2.29 8.09 7.36
N PRO A 60 1.09 8.56 6.94
CA PRO A 60 -0.16 7.97 7.41
C PRO A 60 -0.32 6.52 6.90
N PRO A 61 -0.73 5.56 7.76
CA PRO A 61 -0.99 4.18 7.33
C PRO A 61 -2.02 4.07 6.21
N GLU A 62 -2.93 5.03 6.13
CA GLU A 62 -3.97 5.14 5.10
C GLU A 62 -3.39 5.24 3.68
N ILE A 63 -2.09 5.55 3.53
CA ILE A 63 -1.40 5.54 2.23
C ILE A 63 -1.51 4.16 1.56
N GLY A 64 -1.56 3.08 2.36
CA GLY A 64 -1.74 1.71 1.90
C GLY A 64 -3.08 1.43 1.23
N ASN A 65 -4.06 2.35 1.34
CA ASN A 65 -5.34 2.24 0.64
C ASN A 65 -5.24 2.63 -0.84
N LEU A 66 -4.19 3.34 -1.25
CA LEU A 66 -3.96 3.73 -2.65
C LEU A 66 -3.41 2.55 -3.47
N THR A 67 -4.12 1.43 -3.50
CA THR A 67 -3.66 0.15 -4.07
C THR A 67 -3.35 0.20 -5.57
N ASN A 68 -3.85 1.21 -6.29
CA ASN A 68 -3.52 1.45 -7.70
C ASN A 68 -2.25 2.28 -7.91
N LEU A 69 -1.57 2.67 -6.81
CA LEU A 69 -0.36 3.50 -6.89
C LEU A 69 0.79 2.70 -7.52
N THR A 70 1.40 3.30 -8.53
CA THR A 70 2.57 2.73 -9.23
C THR A 70 3.85 3.49 -8.90
N TYR A 71 3.75 4.75 -8.50
CA TYR A 71 4.89 5.62 -8.20
C TYR A 71 4.61 6.46 -6.95
N LEU A 72 5.45 6.28 -5.92
CA LEU A 72 5.40 7.05 -4.68
C LEU A 72 6.72 7.76 -4.43
N ARG A 73 6.71 9.10 -4.41
CA ARG A 73 7.88 9.91 -4.08
C ARG A 73 7.54 10.93 -2.98
N LEU A 74 8.09 10.70 -1.81
CA LEU A 74 7.98 11.58 -0.62
C LEU A 74 9.37 12.05 -0.16
N GLY A 75 10.41 11.83 -0.97
CA GLY A 75 11.78 12.19 -0.63
C GLY A 75 12.02 13.71 -0.52
N GLY A 76 13.02 14.11 0.26
CA GLY A 76 13.37 15.53 0.45
C GLY A 76 12.35 16.29 1.30
N ASN A 77 11.80 15.66 2.32
CA ASN A 77 10.86 16.26 3.26
C ASN A 77 11.40 16.22 4.70
N GLN A 78 10.55 16.44 5.67
CA GLN A 78 10.86 16.39 7.11
C GLN A 78 10.00 15.32 7.80
N LEU A 79 9.66 14.25 7.08
CA LEU A 79 8.83 13.15 7.59
C LEU A 79 9.55 12.42 8.73
N THR A 80 8.82 12.14 9.80
CA THR A 80 9.31 11.51 11.03
C THR A 80 8.59 10.17 11.29
N GLY A 81 8.97 9.49 12.39
CA GLY A 81 8.35 8.21 12.77
C GLY A 81 8.77 7.07 11.87
N SER A 82 8.09 5.95 11.98
CA SER A 82 8.39 4.73 11.21
C SER A 82 7.69 4.73 9.85
N ILE A 83 8.23 3.95 8.93
CA ILE A 83 7.55 3.61 7.69
C ILE A 83 6.39 2.67 8.05
N PRO A 84 5.14 2.98 7.68
CA PRO A 84 4.01 2.11 8.01
C PRO A 84 4.05 0.81 7.17
N PRO A 85 3.80 -0.37 7.78
CA PRO A 85 3.80 -1.64 7.06
C PRO A 85 2.73 -1.70 5.96
N GLU A 86 1.70 -0.88 6.04
CA GLU A 86 0.63 -0.75 5.03
C GLU A 86 1.16 -0.32 3.65
N ILE A 87 2.38 0.23 3.55
CA ILE A 87 3.06 0.43 2.25
C ILE A 87 3.17 -0.88 1.48
N GLY A 88 3.27 -2.01 2.15
CA GLY A 88 3.26 -3.34 1.52
C GLY A 88 1.97 -3.69 0.78
N ASN A 89 0.86 -2.99 1.03
CA ASN A 89 -0.39 -3.17 0.29
C ASN A 89 -0.31 -2.60 -1.14
N LEU A 90 0.68 -1.75 -1.42
CA LEU A 90 0.86 -1.08 -2.72
C LEU A 90 1.55 -2.02 -3.74
N THR A 91 0.97 -3.18 -3.98
CA THR A 91 1.56 -4.25 -4.79
C THR A 91 1.82 -3.88 -6.25
N ASN A 92 1.18 -2.81 -6.74
CA ASN A 92 1.41 -2.27 -8.09
C ASN A 92 2.61 -1.29 -8.16
N LEU A 93 3.28 -1.01 -7.00
CA LEU A 93 4.31 0.00 -6.93
C LEU A 93 5.57 -0.42 -7.69
N THR A 94 6.03 0.45 -8.58
CA THR A 94 7.27 0.29 -9.34
C THR A 94 8.40 1.17 -8.80
N TYR A 95 8.07 2.25 -8.12
CA TYR A 95 9.04 3.13 -7.49
C TYR A 95 8.58 3.58 -6.10
N LEU A 96 9.46 3.43 -5.12
CA LEU A 96 9.29 3.91 -3.74
C LEU A 96 10.45 4.83 -3.36
N GLY A 97 10.20 6.12 -3.22
CA GLY A 97 11.18 7.14 -2.85
C GLY A 97 10.83 7.84 -1.55
N LEU A 98 11.50 7.46 -0.45
CA LEU A 98 11.37 8.04 0.89
C LEU A 98 12.68 8.67 1.38
N GLY A 99 13.71 8.70 0.55
CA GLY A 99 15.04 9.19 0.92
C GLY A 99 15.05 10.67 1.34
N SER A 100 16.07 11.07 2.13
CA SER A 100 16.25 12.43 2.63
C SER A 100 15.03 12.89 3.45
N ASN A 101 14.76 12.18 4.52
CA ASN A 101 13.76 12.46 5.54
C ASN A 101 14.35 12.23 6.96
N GLN A 102 13.51 12.15 7.97
CA GLN A 102 13.88 11.87 9.36
C GLN A 102 13.18 10.58 9.86
N LEU A 103 12.97 9.63 8.94
CA LEU A 103 12.28 8.37 9.25
C LEU A 103 13.16 7.48 10.16
N THR A 104 12.52 6.85 11.13
CA THR A 104 13.15 6.03 12.18
C THR A 104 12.61 4.61 12.20
N GLY A 105 13.16 3.77 13.08
CA GLY A 105 12.72 2.37 13.23
C GLY A 105 13.19 1.47 12.09
N SER A 106 12.76 0.22 12.11
CA SER A 106 13.14 -0.78 11.10
C SER A 106 12.37 -0.58 9.80
N ILE A 107 12.96 -1.04 8.70
CA ILE A 107 12.28 -1.13 7.42
C ILE A 107 11.25 -2.27 7.51
N PRO A 108 9.96 -2.02 7.25
CA PRO A 108 8.93 -3.06 7.31
C PRO A 108 9.21 -4.21 6.35
N LEU A 109 8.99 -5.45 6.81
CA LEU A 109 9.23 -6.66 6.02
C LEU A 109 8.35 -6.71 4.76
N GLU A 110 7.22 -6.05 4.81
CA GLU A 110 6.23 -5.96 3.73
C GLU A 110 6.81 -5.28 2.47
N ILE A 111 7.77 -4.36 2.64
CA ILE A 111 8.44 -3.69 1.50
C ILE A 111 9.21 -4.69 0.63
N TRP A 112 9.80 -5.71 1.25
CA TRP A 112 10.58 -6.72 0.52
C TRP A 112 9.71 -7.64 -0.36
N ASN A 113 8.39 -7.61 -0.15
CA ASN A 113 7.42 -8.36 -0.94
C ASN A 113 6.89 -7.57 -2.16
N LEU A 114 7.30 -6.31 -2.33
CA LEU A 114 6.89 -5.46 -3.46
C LEU A 114 7.71 -5.82 -4.72
N THR A 115 7.47 -6.99 -5.27
CA THR A 115 8.25 -7.59 -6.37
C THR A 115 8.20 -6.83 -7.69
N ASN A 116 7.27 -5.87 -7.84
CA ASN A 116 7.19 -5.00 -8.99
C ASN A 116 8.12 -3.78 -8.91
N LEU A 117 8.81 -3.57 -7.76
CA LEU A 117 9.72 -2.44 -7.60
C LEU A 117 10.92 -2.54 -8.56
N THR A 118 11.14 -1.46 -9.30
CA THR A 118 12.34 -1.21 -10.11
C THR A 118 13.25 -0.17 -9.47
N GLY A 119 12.75 0.58 -8.48
CA GLY A 119 13.52 1.55 -7.72
C GLY A 119 13.04 1.69 -6.28
N LEU A 120 13.97 1.59 -5.33
CA LEU A 120 13.76 1.76 -3.90
C LEU A 120 14.80 2.74 -3.34
N SER A 121 14.35 3.90 -2.89
CA SER A 121 15.21 4.93 -2.29
C SER A 121 14.76 5.22 -0.86
N LEU A 122 15.53 4.73 0.11
CA LEU A 122 15.36 4.94 1.56
C LEU A 122 16.57 5.66 2.17
N GLY A 123 17.56 6.01 1.39
CA GLY A 123 18.80 6.62 1.85
C GLY A 123 18.62 7.97 2.55
N SER A 124 19.57 8.31 3.42
CA SER A 124 19.56 9.56 4.19
C SER A 124 18.31 9.70 5.07
N ASN A 125 18.18 8.74 6.00
CA ASN A 125 17.18 8.69 7.05
C ASN A 125 17.86 8.26 8.38
N GLN A 126 17.07 7.83 9.36
CA GLN A 126 17.52 7.30 10.64
C GLN A 126 16.99 5.88 10.86
N LEU A 127 16.89 5.11 9.75
CA LEU A 127 16.37 3.75 9.78
C LEU A 127 17.36 2.80 10.46
N THR A 128 16.85 1.89 11.28
CA THR A 128 17.61 0.97 12.13
C THR A 128 17.28 -0.50 11.83
N GLY A 129 17.94 -1.41 12.55
CA GLY A 129 17.68 -2.84 12.46
C GLY A 129 18.46 -3.53 11.35
N GLU A 130 18.13 -4.80 11.14
CA GLU A 130 18.81 -5.66 10.18
C GLU A 130 18.10 -5.67 8.83
N ILE A 131 18.86 -5.96 7.78
CA ILE A 131 18.33 -6.18 6.44
C ILE A 131 18.15 -7.69 6.26
N PRO A 132 16.92 -8.18 6.03
CA PRO A 132 16.68 -9.61 5.87
C PRO A 132 17.09 -10.11 4.47
N GLU A 133 17.32 -11.43 4.34
CA GLU A 133 17.64 -12.07 3.04
C GLU A 133 16.57 -11.83 1.96
N SER A 134 15.33 -11.54 2.34
CA SER A 134 14.23 -11.26 1.36
C SER A 134 14.48 -10.04 0.49
N ILE A 135 15.39 -9.12 0.87
CA ILE A 135 15.80 -8.00 0.00
C ILE A 135 16.41 -8.51 -1.32
N CYS A 136 17.02 -9.70 -1.31
CA CYS A 136 17.63 -10.28 -2.50
C CYS A 136 16.62 -10.51 -3.63
N ASN A 137 15.33 -10.71 -3.31
CA ASN A 137 14.28 -10.80 -4.33
C ASN A 137 14.18 -9.53 -5.17
N LEU A 138 14.40 -8.35 -4.55
CA LEU A 138 14.38 -7.07 -5.27
C LEU A 138 15.65 -6.90 -6.13
N VAL A 139 16.80 -7.33 -5.62
CA VAL A 139 18.07 -7.30 -6.37
C VAL A 139 17.98 -8.20 -7.59
N ASP A 140 17.47 -9.42 -7.43
CA ASP A 140 17.28 -10.40 -8.51
C ASP A 140 16.32 -9.88 -9.59
N ASN A 141 15.35 -9.05 -9.21
CA ASN A 141 14.43 -8.36 -10.12
C ASN A 141 15.01 -7.06 -10.72
N ASN A 142 16.33 -6.82 -10.57
CA ASN A 142 17.04 -5.62 -11.05
C ASN A 142 16.49 -4.29 -10.44
N CYS A 143 15.95 -4.32 -9.22
CA CYS A 143 15.57 -3.10 -8.52
C CYS A 143 16.81 -2.28 -8.15
N ILE A 144 16.82 -1.01 -8.49
CA ILE A 144 17.87 -0.07 -8.05
C ILE A 144 17.58 0.32 -6.60
N ILE A 145 18.47 -0.09 -5.68
CA ILE A 145 18.28 0.08 -4.24
C ILE A 145 19.26 1.14 -3.73
N ASN A 146 18.76 2.11 -2.96
CA ASN A 146 19.54 3.02 -2.16
C ASN A 146 19.05 3.02 -0.71
N ILE A 147 19.84 2.46 0.19
CA ILE A 147 19.60 2.40 1.63
C ILE A 147 20.74 3.05 2.44
N SER A 148 21.64 3.75 1.77
CA SER A 148 22.82 4.39 2.38
C SER A 148 22.45 5.53 3.36
N ASN A 149 23.38 5.90 4.22
CA ASN A 149 23.23 6.97 5.22
C ASN A 149 22.00 6.73 6.13
N ASN A 150 21.99 5.58 6.78
CA ASN A 150 21.04 5.18 7.80
C ASN A 150 21.80 4.59 9.02
N GLN A 151 21.12 3.87 9.88
CA GLN A 151 21.64 3.20 11.06
C GLN A 151 21.36 1.68 11.01
N LEU A 152 21.45 1.10 9.81
CA LEU A 152 21.20 -0.32 9.59
C LEU A 152 22.38 -1.16 10.10
N CYS A 153 22.09 -2.29 10.73
CA CYS A 153 23.07 -3.12 11.38
C CYS A 153 23.47 -4.34 10.55
N SER A 154 24.76 -4.73 10.66
CA SER A 154 25.28 -5.99 10.10
C SER A 154 24.83 -7.21 10.94
N PRO A 155 24.81 -8.47 10.38
CA PRO A 155 25.33 -8.79 9.06
C PRO A 155 24.35 -8.39 7.94
N TYR A 156 24.92 -8.06 6.78
CA TYR A 156 24.13 -7.74 5.59
C TYR A 156 24.07 -8.95 4.66
N PRO A 157 22.90 -9.17 3.99
CA PRO A 157 22.83 -10.17 2.91
C PRO A 157 23.86 -9.90 1.81
N SER A 158 24.50 -10.95 1.31
CA SER A 158 25.59 -10.82 0.33
C SER A 158 25.15 -10.12 -0.98
N CYS A 159 23.88 -10.22 -1.34
CA CYS A 159 23.32 -9.59 -2.52
C CYS A 159 23.26 -8.05 -2.43
N VAL A 160 23.37 -7.46 -1.24
CA VAL A 160 23.26 -6.00 -1.01
C VAL A 160 24.52 -5.37 -0.42
N GLU A 161 25.59 -6.11 -0.18
CA GLU A 161 26.82 -5.56 0.40
C GLU A 161 27.33 -4.31 -0.36
N ASP A 162 27.23 -4.30 -1.68
CA ASP A 162 27.61 -3.16 -2.53
C ASP A 162 26.59 -2.00 -2.49
N TYR A 163 25.36 -2.23 -2.02
CA TYR A 163 24.27 -1.23 -1.99
C TYR A 163 24.05 -0.60 -0.61
N VAL A 164 24.61 -1.22 0.44
CA VAL A 164 24.42 -0.75 1.83
C VAL A 164 24.96 0.66 2.02
N GLY A 165 26.09 0.97 1.38
CA GLY A 165 26.75 2.28 1.51
C GLY A 165 27.16 2.59 2.95
N THR A 166 27.23 3.87 3.30
CA THR A 166 27.61 4.29 4.66
C THR A 166 26.44 4.10 5.62
N GLN A 167 26.72 3.49 6.79
CA GLN A 167 25.80 3.32 7.90
C GLN A 167 26.42 3.83 9.19
N ASP A 168 25.63 4.47 10.05
CA ASP A 168 26.03 4.73 11.43
C ASP A 168 25.66 3.53 12.31
N THR A 169 26.63 2.68 12.56
CA THR A 169 26.45 1.43 13.33
C THR A 169 26.70 1.61 14.82
N SER A 170 26.82 2.82 15.32
CA SER A 170 27.13 3.10 16.73
C SER A 170 26.07 2.58 17.71
N ALA A 171 24.83 2.42 17.25
CA ALA A 171 23.72 1.87 18.04
C ALA A 171 23.46 0.37 17.78
N CYS A 172 24.30 -0.31 16.98
CA CYS A 172 24.13 -1.74 16.70
C CYS A 172 24.58 -2.58 17.90
N PRO A 173 23.92 -3.73 18.18
CA PRO A 173 24.27 -4.62 19.29
C PRO A 173 25.60 -5.34 19.10
#